data_445bc5bd8e08ba4dc3378382c9d9ec9d
#
_entry.id   445bc5bd8e08ba4dc3378382c9d9ec9d
#
_cell.length_a   1.000
_cell.length_b   1.000
_cell.length_c   1.000
_cell.angle_alpha   90.00
_cell.angle_beta   90.00
_cell.angle_gamma   90.00
#
_symmetry.space_group_name_H-M   'P 1'
#
loop_
_entity.id
_entity.type
_entity.pdbx_description
1 polymer ?
#
loop_
_entity_poly.entity_id
_entity_poly.type
_entity_poly.pdbx_seq_one_letter_code
_entity_poly.pdbx_strand_id
1 'polypeptide(L)'
;MFKKEYIHPNAGFSQVVVVATDNTKTLHISGQIGTGSTLELQTIDTFKNLEKLLYECGATFIDVVKMNTYIVNFNPEIDLPIYRKVRKDFLGESNYPASTL
;
A
#
# COMPACT_ATOMS: atom_id res chain seq x y z
N MET A 1 1.16 -4.82 -27.17
CA MET A 1 2.48 -4.44 -26.60
C MET A 1 2.27 -3.67 -25.31
N PHE A 2 3.09 -3.89 -24.31
CA PHE A 2 3.02 -3.15 -23.05
C PHE A 2 4.21 -2.20 -22.89
N LYS A 3 4.01 -1.16 -22.09
CA LYS A 3 5.05 -0.20 -21.73
C LYS A 3 5.28 -0.25 -20.24
N LYS A 4 6.53 -0.01 -19.82
CA LYS A 4 6.89 0.10 -18.40
C LYS A 4 7.30 1.53 -18.08
N GLU A 5 6.88 2.00 -16.93
CA GLU A 5 7.31 3.28 -16.40
C GLU A 5 7.79 3.08 -14.97
N TYR A 6 8.91 3.68 -14.64
CA TYR A 6 9.55 3.54 -13.34
C TYR A 6 9.38 4.83 -12.54
N ILE A 7 8.68 4.74 -11.42
CA ILE A 7 8.35 5.90 -10.57
C ILE A 7 9.31 5.94 -9.39
N HIS A 8 9.98 7.06 -9.22
CA HIS A 8 10.95 7.32 -8.14
C HIS A 8 12.00 6.22 -8.00
N PRO A 9 12.78 5.90 -9.06
CA PRO A 9 13.85 4.91 -8.95
C PRO A 9 14.98 5.46 -8.09
N ASN A 10 15.44 4.66 -7.13
CA ASN A 10 16.55 5.02 -6.25
C ASN A 10 17.04 3.78 -5.51
N ALA A 11 18.33 3.74 -5.18
CA ALA A 11 18.92 2.68 -4.37
C ALA A 11 18.66 1.26 -4.88
N GLY A 12 18.61 1.08 -6.20
CA GLY A 12 18.46 -0.21 -6.84
C GLY A 12 17.03 -0.70 -7.02
N PHE A 13 16.03 0.12 -6.71
CA PHE A 13 14.63 -0.23 -6.96
C PHE A 13 13.80 1.03 -7.23
N SER A 14 12.60 0.83 -7.76
CA SER A 14 11.62 1.90 -7.96
C SER A 14 10.52 1.80 -6.93
N GLN A 15 9.94 2.92 -6.53
CA GLN A 15 8.79 2.92 -5.63
C GLN A 15 7.59 2.25 -6.28
N VAL A 16 7.38 2.51 -7.58
CA VAL A 16 6.30 1.87 -8.34
C VAL A 16 6.84 1.55 -9.74
N VAL A 17 6.46 0.39 -10.26
CA VAL A 17 6.61 0.09 -11.69
C VAL A 17 5.22 0.01 -12.27
N VAL A 18 4.96 0.84 -13.25
CA VAL A 18 3.69 0.85 -13.98
C VAL A 18 3.87 0.01 -15.24
N VAL A 19 3.00 -0.98 -15.41
CA VAL A 19 2.94 -1.77 -16.65
C VAL A 19 1.63 -1.43 -17.34
N ALA A 20 1.73 -0.82 -18.50
CA ALA A 20 0.57 -0.35 -19.25
C ALA A 20 0.40 -1.11 -20.55
N THR A 21 -0.84 -1.46 -20.87
CA THR A 21 -1.27 -1.94 -22.18
C THR A 21 -2.16 -0.87 -22.81
N ASP A 22 -2.78 -1.16 -23.96
CA ASP A 22 -3.65 -0.19 -24.63
C ASP A 22 -4.87 0.18 -23.76
N ASN A 23 -5.36 -0.76 -22.95
CA ASN A 23 -6.61 -0.60 -22.18
C ASN A 23 -6.45 -0.67 -20.68
N THR A 24 -5.31 -1.14 -20.18
CA THR A 24 -5.12 -1.36 -18.74
C THR A 24 -3.76 -0.88 -18.25
N LYS A 25 -3.70 -0.65 -16.96
CA LYS A 25 -2.48 -0.25 -16.29
C LYS A 25 -2.40 -1.01 -14.97
N THR A 26 -1.27 -1.67 -14.73
CA THR A 26 -1.02 -2.39 -13.48
C THR A 26 0.11 -1.69 -12.73
N LEU A 27 -0.10 -1.43 -11.45
CA LEU A 27 0.90 -0.81 -10.58
C LEU A 27 1.50 -1.88 -9.67
N HIS A 28 2.83 -2.01 -9.72
CA HIS A 28 3.59 -2.84 -8.80
C HIS A 28 4.29 -1.91 -7.81
N ILE A 29 3.80 -1.88 -6.58
CA ILE A 29 4.27 -0.94 -5.56
C ILE A 29 5.24 -1.66 -4.63
N SER A 30 6.43 -1.08 -4.46
CA SER A 30 7.42 -1.59 -3.53
C SER A 30 6.94 -1.46 -2.09
N GLY A 31 7.47 -2.29 -1.20
CA GLY A 31 7.12 -2.26 0.21
C GLY A 31 7.32 -0.86 0.81
N GLN A 32 6.32 -0.39 1.53
CA GLN A 32 6.38 0.89 2.22
C GLN A 32 6.56 0.64 3.72
N ILE A 33 7.45 1.40 4.33
CA ILE A 33 7.76 1.28 5.75
C ILE A 33 7.21 2.51 6.47
N GLY A 34 6.38 2.27 7.46
CA GLY A 34 5.88 3.35 8.29
C GLY A 34 6.82 3.66 9.44
N THR A 35 6.94 4.94 9.78
CA THR A 35 7.72 5.42 10.90
C THR A 35 6.80 5.98 11.99
N GLY A 36 7.28 5.96 13.22
CA GLY A 36 6.53 6.46 14.37
C GLY A 36 6.86 5.68 15.63
N SER A 37 6.42 6.19 16.77
CA SER A 37 6.72 5.58 18.06
C SER A 37 5.75 4.47 18.47
N THR A 38 4.64 4.31 17.74
CA THR A 38 3.64 3.28 18.03
C THR A 38 3.24 2.57 16.73
N LEU A 39 2.64 1.39 16.88
CA LEU A 39 2.09 0.65 15.73
C LEU A 39 1.02 1.48 15.01
N GLU A 40 0.16 2.18 15.75
CA GLU A 40 -0.87 3.02 15.14
C GLU A 40 -0.25 4.08 14.23
N LEU A 41 0.74 4.82 14.73
CA LEU A 41 1.42 5.86 13.94
C LEU A 41 2.16 5.29 12.75
N GLN A 42 2.84 4.16 12.92
CA GLN A 42 3.55 3.48 11.83
C GLN A 42 2.58 3.02 10.74
N THR A 43 1.43 2.51 11.14
CA THR A 43 0.40 2.04 10.21
C THR A 43 -0.19 3.22 9.43
N ILE A 44 -0.52 4.31 10.12
CA ILE A 44 -1.02 5.53 9.47
C ILE A 44 0.00 6.04 8.46
N ASP A 45 1.27 6.11 8.83
CA ASP A 45 2.33 6.60 7.96
C ASP A 45 2.47 5.72 6.71
N THR A 46 2.44 4.39 6.88
CA THR A 46 2.50 3.45 5.77
C THR A 46 1.35 3.66 4.79
N PHE A 47 0.11 3.75 5.29
CA PHE A 47 -1.05 3.98 4.44
C PHE A 47 -1.01 5.33 3.74
N LYS A 48 -0.50 6.37 4.40
CA LYS A 48 -0.32 7.68 3.77
C LYS A 48 0.70 7.62 2.64
N ASN A 49 1.80 6.89 2.82
CA ASN A 49 2.79 6.69 1.77
C ASN A 49 2.19 5.96 0.57
N LEU A 50 1.42 4.91 0.82
CA LEU A 50 0.73 4.17 -0.24
C LEU A 50 -0.29 5.06 -0.97
N GLU A 51 -1.07 5.82 -0.23
CA GLU A 51 -2.07 6.73 -0.79
C GLU A 51 -1.42 7.74 -1.74
N LYS A 52 -0.30 8.31 -1.32
CA LYS A 52 0.46 9.27 -2.14
C LYS A 52 0.95 8.64 -3.43
N LEU A 53 1.54 7.45 -3.36
CA LEU A 53 2.03 6.74 -4.54
C LEU A 53 0.89 6.37 -5.50
N LEU A 54 -0.21 5.87 -4.97
CA LEU A 54 -1.40 5.56 -5.76
C LEU A 54 -1.89 6.81 -6.49
N TYR A 55 -2.03 7.91 -5.77
CA TYR A 55 -2.50 9.17 -6.33
C TYR A 55 -1.57 9.68 -7.44
N GLU A 56 -0.27 9.61 -7.24
CA GLU A 56 0.71 10.01 -8.26
C GLU A 56 0.56 9.20 -9.55
N CYS A 57 0.09 7.96 -9.45
CA CYS A 57 -0.13 7.07 -10.59
C CYS A 57 -1.58 7.10 -11.11
N GLY A 58 -2.42 8.00 -10.59
CA GLY A 58 -3.80 8.15 -11.02
C GLY A 58 -4.75 7.09 -10.46
N ALA A 59 -4.42 6.50 -9.31
CA ALA A 59 -5.20 5.45 -8.67
C ALA A 59 -5.58 5.84 -7.23
N THR A 60 -6.46 5.05 -6.63
CA THR A 60 -6.85 5.17 -5.23
C THR A 60 -6.90 3.78 -4.59
N PHE A 61 -7.19 3.69 -3.29
CA PHE A 61 -7.31 2.40 -2.61
C PHE A 61 -8.41 1.51 -3.20
N ILE A 62 -9.41 2.07 -3.86
CA ILE A 62 -10.46 1.29 -4.54
C ILE A 62 -9.85 0.40 -5.62
N ASP A 63 -8.76 0.82 -6.23
CA ASP A 63 -8.09 0.09 -7.31
C ASP A 63 -7.18 -1.02 -6.82
N VAL A 64 -6.94 -1.11 -5.51
CA VAL A 64 -6.06 -2.12 -4.93
C VAL A 64 -6.77 -3.47 -4.88
N VAL A 65 -6.14 -4.50 -5.46
CA VAL A 65 -6.74 -5.84 -5.52
C VAL A 65 -6.10 -6.82 -4.53
N LYS A 66 -4.86 -6.57 -4.12
CA LYS A 66 -4.15 -7.43 -3.17
C LYS A 66 -3.15 -6.59 -2.37
N MET A 67 -3.06 -6.87 -1.07
CA MET A 67 -2.02 -6.27 -0.23
C MET A 67 -1.47 -7.30 0.74
N ASN A 68 -0.19 -7.17 1.06
CA ASN A 68 0.49 -7.96 2.07
C ASN A 68 0.99 -7.01 3.16
N THR A 69 0.83 -7.43 4.41
CA THR A 69 1.23 -6.62 5.57
C THR A 69 2.17 -7.42 6.45
N TYR A 70 3.23 -6.79 6.92
CA TYR A 70 4.21 -7.40 7.82
C TYR A 70 4.36 -6.51 9.04
N ILE A 71 4.10 -7.08 10.23
CA ILE A 71 4.18 -6.36 11.50
C ILE A 71 5.22 -7.07 12.37
N VAL A 72 6.24 -6.32 12.79
CA VAL A 72 7.31 -6.85 13.65
C VAL A 72 6.75 -7.11 15.05
N ASN A 73 7.14 -8.24 15.65
CA ASN A 73 6.72 -8.62 17.00
C ASN A 73 5.19 -8.60 17.19
N PHE A 74 4.49 -9.10 16.19
CA PHE A 74 3.03 -9.05 16.12
C PHE A 74 2.37 -9.81 17.27
N ASN A 75 1.52 -9.13 18.04
CA ASN A 75 0.65 -9.71 19.05
C ASN A 75 -0.80 -9.51 18.60
N PRO A 76 -1.48 -10.55 18.09
CA PRO A 76 -2.82 -10.39 17.51
C PRO A 76 -3.86 -9.76 18.44
N GLU A 77 -3.80 -10.06 19.74
CA GLU A 77 -4.78 -9.54 20.69
C GLU A 77 -4.72 -8.03 20.83
N ILE A 78 -3.51 -7.45 20.75
CA ILE A 78 -3.28 -6.02 20.90
C ILE A 78 -3.23 -5.33 19.55
N ASP A 79 -2.46 -5.90 18.62
CA ASP A 79 -2.07 -5.22 17.39
C ASP A 79 -3.12 -5.30 16.28
N LEU A 80 -3.86 -6.41 16.21
CA LEU A 80 -4.83 -6.61 15.14
C LEU A 80 -5.97 -5.59 15.18
N PRO A 81 -6.57 -5.27 16.35
CA PRO A 81 -7.59 -4.21 16.40
C PRO A 81 -7.05 -2.84 15.97
N ILE A 82 -5.82 -2.51 16.34
CA ILE A 82 -5.18 -1.24 15.97
C ILE A 82 -5.00 -1.17 14.46
N TYR A 83 -4.44 -2.23 13.88
CA TYR A 83 -4.21 -2.31 12.44
C TYR A 83 -5.52 -2.22 11.65
N ARG A 84 -6.55 -2.96 12.09
CA ARG A 84 -7.85 -2.97 11.42
C ARG A 84 -8.53 -1.61 11.44
N LYS A 85 -8.42 -0.89 12.56
CA LYS A 85 -9.00 0.43 12.69
C LYS A 85 -8.37 1.40 11.69
N VAL A 86 -7.05 1.44 11.63
CA VAL A 86 -6.34 2.31 10.68
C VAL A 86 -6.65 1.92 9.24
N ARG A 87 -6.62 0.62 8.94
CA ARG A 87 -6.93 0.13 7.60
C ARG A 87 -8.33 0.57 7.16
N LYS A 88 -9.31 0.47 8.05
CA LYS A 88 -10.67 0.91 7.76
C LYS A 88 -10.75 2.40 7.48
N ASP A 89 -10.01 3.21 8.23
CA ASP A 89 -9.99 4.65 8.02
C ASP A 89 -9.52 5.03 6.61
N PHE A 90 -8.61 4.25 6.03
CA PHE A 90 -8.09 4.49 4.68
C PHE A 90 -8.88 3.78 3.58
N LEU A 91 -9.31 2.54 3.81
CA LEU A 91 -9.98 1.71 2.80
C LEU A 91 -11.49 1.87 2.80
N GLY A 92 -12.08 2.39 3.89
CA GLY A 92 -13.53 2.56 4.00
C GLY A 92 -14.26 1.31 4.46
N GLU A 93 -15.55 1.22 4.14
CA GLU A 93 -16.46 0.22 4.70
C GLU A 93 -16.67 -0.98 3.78
N SER A 94 -16.23 -0.93 2.53
CA SER A 94 -16.49 -1.97 1.54
C SER A 94 -15.43 -1.98 0.45
N ASN A 95 -15.52 -2.97 -0.43
CA ASN A 95 -14.60 -3.12 -1.57
C ASN A 95 -13.16 -3.36 -1.14
N TYR A 96 -12.98 -4.17 -0.10
CA TYR A 96 -11.66 -4.48 0.43
C TYR A 96 -10.84 -5.34 -0.54
N PRO A 97 -9.53 -5.09 -0.67
CA PRO A 97 -8.65 -5.98 -1.42
C PRO A 97 -8.48 -7.31 -0.71
N ALA A 98 -8.04 -8.33 -1.44
CA ALA A 98 -7.53 -9.53 -0.81
C ALA A 98 -6.30 -9.15 0.03
N SER A 99 -6.14 -9.75 1.21
CA SER A 99 -5.11 -9.32 2.15
C SER A 99 -4.44 -10.51 2.82
N THR A 100 -3.15 -10.39 3.03
CA THR A 100 -2.36 -11.31 3.86
C THR A 100 -1.66 -10.49 4.94
N LEU A 101 -1.72 -10.99 6.16
CA LEU A 101 -1.09 -10.35 7.31
C LEU A 101 -0.11 -11.33 7.97
#